data_09a4cda0e128e95c90a1a10a06e7f5e3
#
_entry.id   09a4cda0e128e95c90a1a10a06e7f5e3
#
_cell.length_a   1.000
_cell.length_b   1.000
_cell.length_c   1.000
_cell.angle_alpha   90.00
_cell.angle_beta   90.00
_cell.angle_gamma   90.00
#
_symmetry.space_group_name_H-M   'P 1'
#
loop_
_entity.id
_entity.type
_entity.pdbx_description
1 polymer ?
#
loop_
_entity_poly.entity_id
_entity_poly.type
_entity_poly.pdbx_seq_one_letter_code
_entity_poly.pdbx_strand_id
1 'polypeptide(L)'
;VYKRQTKYIGGHSDVVGGAVVLNDKETRDSVAFLQNAAGAVPSPFDSWLDIRGLKTLDLRVKQHSRNAMKVAQWLETRPEVERVWYPGLESHPGHEIAARQMHGGFGGMISIQIAAGFEAAKKFAGATEVFTLAESLGGVESLIEHPGAMTHASVAGTTLEVPANLIRLSVGLEDADDLIADLEQAFRQI
;
A
#
# COMPACT_ATOMS: atom_id res chain seq x y z
N VAL A 1 17.40 -10.57 -1.87
CA VAL A 1 16.10 -9.85 -1.81
C VAL A 1 15.21 -10.52 -0.79
N TYR A 2 14.60 -9.74 0.09
CA TYR A 2 13.56 -10.27 0.95
C TYR A 2 12.18 -9.72 0.56
N LYS A 3 11.11 -10.48 0.79
CA LYS A 3 9.75 -10.13 0.39
C LYS A 3 8.79 -10.35 1.56
N ARG A 4 7.95 -9.35 1.86
CA ARG A 4 6.85 -9.48 2.83
C ARG A 4 5.63 -10.14 2.16
N GLN A 5 5.36 -11.39 2.50
CA GLN A 5 4.19 -12.12 1.99
C GLN A 5 2.88 -11.62 2.58
N THR A 6 2.92 -11.10 3.82
CA THR A 6 1.80 -10.47 4.54
C THR A 6 1.00 -9.46 3.71
N LYS A 7 1.60 -8.84 2.70
CA LYS A 7 1.01 -7.78 1.89
C LYS A 7 0.33 -8.38 0.64
N TYR A 8 0.68 -7.94 -0.55
CA TYR A 8 0.04 -8.37 -1.80
C TYR A 8 0.09 -9.90 -2.08
N ILE A 9 1.10 -10.63 -1.57
CA ILE A 9 1.22 -12.07 -1.84
C ILE A 9 0.09 -12.82 -1.15
N GLY A 10 -0.06 -12.70 0.16
CA GLY A 10 -1.23 -13.20 0.89
C GLY A 10 -2.51 -12.51 0.40
N GLY A 11 -2.54 -11.19 0.50
CA GLY A 11 -3.51 -10.30 -0.11
C GLY A 11 -4.92 -10.34 0.48
N HIS A 12 -5.11 -11.00 1.63
CA HIS A 12 -6.43 -11.17 2.27
C HIS A 12 -6.41 -10.84 3.76
N SER A 13 -5.36 -10.14 4.23
CA SER A 13 -5.19 -9.72 5.63
C SER A 13 -5.27 -10.88 6.65
N ASP A 14 -4.95 -12.11 6.24
CA ASP A 14 -5.16 -13.36 6.97
C ASP A 14 -3.85 -14.13 7.27
N VAL A 15 -2.69 -13.63 6.83
CA VAL A 15 -1.40 -14.28 7.02
C VAL A 15 -0.29 -13.27 7.30
N VAL A 16 0.63 -13.64 8.17
CA VAL A 16 1.91 -12.94 8.37
C VAL A 16 3.04 -13.83 7.88
N GLY A 17 3.77 -13.37 6.87
CA GLY A 17 4.82 -14.17 6.26
C GLY A 17 5.89 -13.35 5.57
N GLY A 18 6.99 -14.01 5.25
CA GLY A 18 8.11 -13.43 4.51
C GLY A 18 8.91 -14.48 3.76
N ALA A 19 9.60 -14.06 2.73
CA ALA A 19 10.52 -14.91 1.96
C ALA A 19 11.84 -14.18 1.71
N VAL A 20 12.93 -14.92 1.77
CA VAL A 20 14.26 -14.47 1.37
C VAL A 20 14.64 -15.19 0.08
N VAL A 21 14.94 -14.42 -0.96
CA VAL A 21 15.35 -14.96 -2.26
C VAL A 21 16.83 -14.67 -2.48
N LEU A 22 17.63 -15.71 -2.69
CA LEU A 22 19.08 -15.65 -2.78
C LEU A 22 19.55 -16.42 -4.01
N ASN A 23 20.50 -15.85 -4.76
CA ASN A 23 21.14 -16.49 -5.91
C ASN A 23 22.45 -17.18 -5.53
N ASP A 24 23.10 -16.69 -4.46
CA ASP A 24 24.35 -17.28 -3.96
C ASP A 24 24.08 -18.49 -3.06
N LYS A 25 24.75 -19.59 -3.36
CA LYS A 25 24.54 -20.87 -2.66
C LYS A 25 25.04 -20.82 -1.22
N GLU A 26 26.20 -20.21 -0.96
CA GLU A 26 26.79 -20.16 0.38
C GLU A 26 25.91 -19.34 1.35
N THR A 27 25.49 -18.17 0.90
CA THR A 27 24.56 -17.32 1.67
C THR A 27 23.22 -18.03 1.89
N ARG A 28 22.69 -18.71 0.85
CA ARG A 28 21.43 -19.48 0.97
C ARG A 28 21.55 -20.58 2.03
N ASP A 29 22.63 -21.36 2.00
CA ASP A 29 22.83 -22.48 2.93
C ASP A 29 23.03 -21.97 4.37
N SER A 30 23.74 -20.84 4.57
CA SER A 30 23.89 -20.17 5.85
C SER A 30 22.53 -19.66 6.41
N VAL A 31 21.72 -19.01 5.58
CA VAL A 31 20.39 -18.52 5.99
C VAL A 31 19.45 -19.70 6.29
N ALA A 32 19.48 -20.75 5.47
CA ALA A 32 18.68 -21.96 5.71
C ALA A 32 19.06 -22.67 7.00
N PHE A 33 20.35 -22.72 7.33
CA PHE A 33 20.81 -23.24 8.62
C PHE A 33 20.28 -22.41 9.79
N LEU A 34 20.38 -21.09 9.72
CA LEU A 34 19.86 -20.19 10.77
C LEU A 34 18.33 -20.30 10.90
N GLN A 35 17.61 -20.38 9.80
CA GLN A 35 16.16 -20.58 9.79
C GLN A 35 15.78 -21.87 10.53
N ASN A 36 16.43 -22.98 10.21
CA ASN A 36 16.18 -24.26 10.85
C ASN A 36 16.58 -24.25 12.33
N ALA A 37 17.76 -23.71 12.66
CA ALA A 37 18.27 -23.69 14.03
C ALA A 37 17.43 -22.81 14.97
N ALA A 38 16.93 -21.67 14.46
CA ALA A 38 16.08 -20.75 15.22
C ALA A 38 14.58 -21.15 15.20
N GLY A 39 14.18 -22.06 14.32
CA GLY A 39 12.77 -22.43 14.14
C GLY A 39 11.93 -21.35 13.45
N ALA A 40 12.56 -20.44 12.71
CA ALA A 40 11.88 -19.34 11.98
C ALA A 40 11.20 -19.86 10.70
N VAL A 41 10.26 -20.77 10.86
CA VAL A 41 9.51 -21.41 9.76
C VAL A 41 8.03 -21.06 9.85
N PRO A 42 7.35 -20.81 8.73
CA PRO A 42 5.91 -20.59 8.72
C PRO A 42 5.15 -21.86 9.11
N SER A 43 3.98 -21.70 9.70
CA SER A 43 3.09 -22.83 9.96
C SER A 43 2.59 -23.45 8.63
N PRO A 44 2.18 -24.73 8.61
CA PRO A 44 1.54 -25.32 7.44
C PRO A 44 0.29 -24.57 6.99
N PHE A 45 -0.48 -24.00 7.93
CA PHE A 45 -1.68 -23.23 7.63
C PHE A 45 -1.34 -21.90 6.94
N ASP A 46 -0.38 -21.14 7.49
CA ASP A 46 0.09 -19.90 6.88
C ASP A 46 0.67 -20.13 5.49
N SER A 47 1.45 -21.22 5.32
CA SER A 47 1.99 -21.62 4.03
C SER A 47 0.90 -21.93 3.01
N TRP A 48 -0.19 -22.57 3.46
CA TRP A 48 -1.34 -22.86 2.62
C TRP A 48 -2.07 -21.57 2.20
N LEU A 49 -2.27 -20.62 3.12
CA LEU A 49 -2.84 -19.30 2.83
C LEU A 49 -2.00 -18.52 1.81
N ASP A 50 -0.68 -18.51 1.96
CA ASP A 50 0.23 -17.87 1.00
C ASP A 50 0.12 -18.50 -0.39
N ILE A 51 0.12 -19.84 -0.48
CA ILE A 51 -0.05 -20.56 -1.77
C ILE A 51 -1.42 -20.24 -2.38
N ARG A 52 -2.47 -20.15 -1.57
CA ARG A 52 -3.81 -19.78 -2.01
C ARG A 52 -3.84 -18.35 -2.56
N GLY A 53 -3.23 -17.40 -1.85
CA GLY A 53 -3.11 -15.99 -2.26
C GLY A 53 -2.34 -15.83 -3.57
N LEU A 54 -1.24 -16.58 -3.74
CA LEU A 54 -0.43 -16.56 -4.96
C LEU A 54 -1.21 -16.91 -6.23
N LYS A 55 -2.21 -17.80 -6.14
CA LYS A 55 -3.00 -18.24 -7.30
C LYS A 55 -3.80 -17.11 -7.96
N THR A 56 -4.08 -16.04 -7.24
CA THR A 56 -4.82 -14.88 -7.75
C THR A 56 -3.98 -13.59 -7.78
N LEU A 57 -2.69 -13.67 -7.48
CA LEU A 57 -1.84 -12.48 -7.35
C LEU A 57 -1.84 -11.60 -8.58
N ASP A 58 -1.67 -12.17 -9.77
CA ASP A 58 -1.64 -11.42 -11.03
C ASP A 58 -2.95 -10.67 -11.30
N LEU A 59 -4.09 -11.34 -11.08
CA LEU A 59 -5.41 -10.72 -11.25
C LEU A 59 -5.63 -9.58 -10.26
N ARG A 60 -5.26 -9.80 -8.99
CA ARG A 60 -5.42 -8.79 -7.94
C ARG A 60 -4.54 -7.58 -8.20
N VAL A 61 -3.25 -7.77 -8.50
CA VAL A 61 -2.32 -6.65 -8.74
C VAL A 61 -2.73 -5.83 -9.96
N LYS A 62 -3.24 -6.46 -11.02
CA LYS A 62 -3.80 -5.75 -12.18
C LYS A 62 -5.02 -4.91 -11.81
N GLN A 63 -5.92 -5.46 -10.99
CA GLN A 63 -7.11 -4.72 -10.57
C GLN A 63 -6.76 -3.59 -9.60
N HIS A 64 -5.91 -3.83 -8.61
CA HIS A 64 -5.36 -2.77 -7.75
C HIS A 64 -4.78 -1.62 -8.55
N SER A 65 -3.97 -1.94 -9.58
CA SER A 65 -3.33 -0.93 -10.43
C SER A 65 -4.34 -0.12 -11.25
N ARG A 66 -5.39 -0.76 -11.76
CA ARG A 66 -6.48 -0.07 -12.49
C ARG A 66 -7.24 0.88 -11.58
N ASN A 67 -7.65 0.38 -10.42
CA ASN A 67 -8.40 1.16 -9.44
C ASN A 67 -7.56 2.36 -8.96
N ALA A 68 -6.30 2.10 -8.58
CA ALA A 68 -5.40 3.14 -8.12
C ALA A 68 -5.13 4.21 -9.18
N MET A 69 -4.97 3.84 -10.45
CA MET A 69 -4.82 4.81 -11.54
C MET A 69 -6.06 5.72 -11.65
N LYS A 70 -7.26 5.13 -11.65
CA LYS A 70 -8.52 5.89 -11.75
C LYS A 70 -8.70 6.83 -10.56
N VAL A 71 -8.46 6.33 -9.35
CA VAL A 71 -8.52 7.13 -8.12
C VAL A 71 -7.46 8.24 -8.12
N ALA A 72 -6.22 7.94 -8.50
CA ALA A 72 -5.14 8.93 -8.52
C ALA A 72 -5.40 10.06 -9.53
N GLN A 73 -5.87 9.73 -10.74
CA GLN A 73 -6.25 10.72 -11.75
C GLN A 73 -7.39 11.63 -11.27
N TRP A 74 -8.39 11.06 -10.59
CA TRP A 74 -9.46 11.85 -10.02
C TRP A 74 -8.94 12.75 -8.88
N LEU A 75 -8.06 12.25 -8.01
CA LEU A 75 -7.46 13.02 -6.92
C LEU A 75 -6.65 14.23 -7.41
N GLU A 76 -5.99 14.14 -8.57
CA GLU A 76 -5.29 15.30 -9.17
C GLU A 76 -6.22 16.45 -9.55
N THR A 77 -7.51 16.18 -9.74
CA THR A 77 -8.50 17.21 -10.07
C THR A 77 -9.10 17.91 -8.84
N ARG A 78 -8.76 17.46 -7.63
CA ARG A 78 -9.41 17.92 -6.39
C ARG A 78 -8.70 19.12 -5.79
N PRO A 79 -9.39 20.24 -5.52
CA PRO A 79 -8.80 21.41 -4.87
C PRO A 79 -8.40 21.16 -3.42
N GLU A 80 -8.99 20.14 -2.77
CA GLU A 80 -8.67 19.73 -1.41
C GLU A 80 -7.30 18.99 -1.31
N VAL A 81 -6.73 18.59 -2.47
CA VAL A 81 -5.48 17.83 -2.56
C VAL A 81 -4.38 18.73 -3.13
N GLU A 82 -3.38 18.98 -2.30
CA GLU A 82 -2.20 19.76 -2.69
C GLU A 82 -1.28 18.97 -3.64
N ARG A 83 -1.16 17.66 -3.42
CA ARG A 83 -0.28 16.78 -4.20
C ARG A 83 -0.72 15.34 -4.15
N VAL A 84 -0.56 14.65 -5.29
CA VAL A 84 -0.75 13.20 -5.43
C VAL A 84 0.61 12.55 -5.73
N TRP A 85 0.93 11.49 -4.99
CA TRP A 85 2.10 10.65 -5.21
C TRP A 85 1.65 9.28 -5.70
N TYR A 86 1.70 9.08 -7.00
CA TYR A 86 1.41 7.78 -7.63
C TYR A 86 2.31 7.62 -8.86
N PRO A 87 3.13 6.54 -8.95
CA PRO A 87 4.12 6.40 -10.02
C PRO A 87 3.54 6.34 -11.43
N GLY A 88 2.25 6.03 -11.56
CA GLY A 88 1.55 6.00 -12.84
C GLY A 88 1.16 7.37 -13.40
N LEU A 89 1.21 8.44 -12.61
CA LEU A 89 0.92 9.80 -13.06
C LEU A 89 2.15 10.44 -13.68
N GLU A 90 1.98 11.15 -14.78
CA GLU A 90 3.07 11.91 -15.43
C GLU A 90 3.65 13.01 -14.53
N SER A 91 2.82 13.54 -13.62
CA SER A 91 3.22 14.52 -12.59
C SER A 91 4.17 13.95 -11.52
N HIS A 92 4.28 12.62 -11.41
CA HIS A 92 5.15 11.98 -10.42
C HIS A 92 6.62 12.09 -10.81
N PRO A 93 7.52 12.58 -9.92
CA PRO A 93 8.94 12.80 -10.25
C PRO A 93 9.70 11.58 -10.76
N GLY A 94 9.23 10.38 -10.37
CA GLY A 94 9.83 9.09 -10.77
C GLY A 94 9.05 8.36 -11.87
N HIS A 95 8.11 9.01 -12.56
CA HIS A 95 7.24 8.37 -13.56
C HIS A 95 8.03 7.65 -14.66
N GLU A 96 9.01 8.31 -15.27
CA GLU A 96 9.84 7.72 -16.35
C GLU A 96 10.60 6.47 -15.90
N ILE A 97 11.07 6.47 -14.64
CA ILE A 97 11.75 5.29 -14.07
C ILE A 97 10.73 4.17 -13.85
N ALA A 98 9.59 4.49 -13.25
CA ALA A 98 8.53 3.54 -13.02
C ALA A 98 8.01 2.92 -14.33
N ALA A 99 7.77 3.72 -15.36
CA ALA A 99 7.32 3.27 -16.68
C ALA A 99 8.31 2.30 -17.35
N ARG A 100 9.62 2.44 -17.10
CA ARG A 100 10.63 1.50 -17.62
C ARG A 100 10.72 0.20 -16.80
N GLN A 101 10.43 0.25 -15.51
CA GLN A 101 10.66 -0.88 -14.59
C GLN A 101 9.39 -1.66 -14.26
N MET A 102 8.23 -1.01 -14.29
CA MET A 102 6.95 -1.62 -13.91
C MET A 102 6.15 -1.97 -15.17
N HIS A 103 5.73 -3.22 -15.27
CA HIS A 103 4.98 -3.72 -16.41
C HIS A 103 3.58 -4.17 -15.96
N GLY A 104 2.55 -3.74 -16.69
CA GLY A 104 1.16 -4.12 -16.42
C GLY A 104 0.44 -3.29 -15.35
N GLY A 105 1.06 -2.18 -14.90
CA GLY A 105 0.49 -1.23 -13.96
C GLY A 105 1.49 -0.74 -12.92
N PHE A 106 1.04 0.18 -12.06
CA PHE A 106 1.90 0.90 -11.12
C PHE A 106 1.58 0.60 -9.64
N GLY A 107 0.85 -0.50 -9.39
CA GLY A 107 0.48 -0.93 -8.04
C GLY A 107 -0.74 -0.19 -7.48
N GLY A 108 -1.10 -0.55 -6.23
CA GLY A 108 -2.30 -0.03 -5.55
C GLY A 108 -2.02 1.05 -4.50
N MET A 109 -0.79 1.56 -4.38
CA MET A 109 -0.44 2.53 -3.34
C MET A 109 -0.46 3.96 -3.85
N ILE A 110 -1.23 4.82 -3.20
CA ILE A 110 -1.30 6.26 -3.45
C ILE A 110 -0.97 6.99 -2.15
N SER A 111 -0.24 8.09 -2.22
CA SER A 111 -0.15 9.06 -1.12
C SER A 111 -0.64 10.41 -1.60
N ILE A 112 -1.35 11.13 -0.73
CA ILE A 112 -1.83 12.48 -1.00
C ILE A 112 -1.49 13.43 0.14
N GLN A 113 -1.34 14.70 -0.16
CA GLN A 113 -1.25 15.77 0.83
C GLN A 113 -2.54 16.57 0.81
N ILE A 114 -3.16 16.72 1.98
CA ILE A 114 -4.40 17.48 2.15
C ILE A 114 -4.06 18.97 2.30
N ALA A 115 -4.62 19.82 1.43
CA ALA A 115 -4.29 21.25 1.40
C ALA A 115 -4.59 21.98 2.71
N ALA A 116 -5.66 21.58 3.43
CA ALA A 116 -6.10 22.20 4.68
C ALA A 116 -5.31 21.73 5.93
N GLY A 117 -4.21 20.97 5.76
CA GLY A 117 -3.28 20.63 6.83
C GLY A 117 -3.67 19.42 7.68
N PHE A 118 -3.01 19.28 8.85
CA PHE A 118 -3.05 18.08 9.68
C PHE A 118 -4.45 17.69 10.18
N GLU A 119 -5.19 18.66 10.77
CA GLU A 119 -6.51 18.35 11.34
C GLU A 119 -7.53 17.96 10.26
N ALA A 120 -7.44 18.58 9.08
CA ALA A 120 -8.26 18.21 7.94
C ALA A 120 -7.90 16.79 7.43
N ALA A 121 -6.61 16.46 7.36
CA ALA A 121 -6.16 15.11 6.97
C ALA A 121 -6.67 14.03 7.92
N LYS A 122 -6.63 14.27 9.25
CA LYS A 122 -7.20 13.35 10.25
C LYS A 122 -8.71 13.18 10.08
N LYS A 123 -9.41 14.30 9.92
CA LYS A 123 -10.87 14.29 9.76
C LYS A 123 -11.28 13.57 8.47
N PHE A 124 -10.58 13.83 7.37
CA PHE A 124 -10.76 13.14 6.10
C PHE A 124 -10.58 11.61 6.25
N ALA A 125 -9.47 11.17 6.85
CA ALA A 125 -9.19 9.75 7.04
C ALA A 125 -10.22 9.04 7.94
N GLY A 126 -10.80 9.75 8.91
CA GLY A 126 -11.83 9.22 9.80
C GLY A 126 -13.26 9.28 9.23
N ALA A 127 -13.44 9.92 8.07
CA ALA A 127 -14.76 10.11 7.45
C ALA A 127 -15.06 9.14 6.32
N THR A 128 -14.10 8.31 5.92
CA THR A 128 -14.31 7.28 4.89
C THR A 128 -15.16 6.12 5.43
N GLU A 129 -15.98 5.54 4.57
CA GLU A 129 -16.92 4.45 4.88
C GLU A 129 -16.54 3.14 4.19
N VAL A 130 -15.93 3.21 3.00
CA VAL A 130 -15.42 2.06 2.23
C VAL A 130 -13.93 1.84 2.52
N PHE A 131 -13.12 2.90 2.46
CA PHE A 131 -11.74 2.82 2.93
C PHE A 131 -11.72 2.65 4.45
N THR A 132 -11.23 1.52 4.92
CA THR A 132 -11.07 1.26 6.35
C THR A 132 -9.85 2.01 6.89
N LEU A 133 -10.04 2.82 7.95
CA LEU A 133 -8.94 3.47 8.65
C LEU A 133 -8.11 2.43 9.42
N ALA A 134 -7.00 2.04 8.84
CA ALA A 134 -6.09 1.03 9.40
C ALA A 134 -4.69 1.16 8.81
N GLU A 135 -3.70 0.70 9.55
CA GLU A 135 -2.38 0.43 9.02
C GLU A 135 -2.38 -0.82 8.12
N SER A 136 -1.26 -1.15 7.51
CA SER A 136 -1.10 -2.23 6.54
C SER A 136 -1.39 -1.79 5.11
N LEU A 137 -1.35 -2.73 4.15
CA LEU A 137 -1.56 -2.47 2.72
C LEU A 137 -1.67 -3.78 1.93
N GLY A 138 -2.17 -3.68 0.70
CA GLY A 138 -2.09 -4.76 -0.29
C GLY A 138 -3.12 -5.86 -0.12
N GLY A 139 -4.10 -5.68 0.78
CA GLY A 139 -5.28 -6.52 0.89
C GLY A 139 -6.28 -6.26 -0.23
N VAL A 140 -7.27 -7.14 -0.35
CA VAL A 140 -8.39 -6.99 -1.30
C VAL A 140 -9.28 -5.81 -0.92
N GLU A 141 -9.34 -5.48 0.36
CA GLU A 141 -10.01 -4.30 0.92
C GLU A 141 -9.17 -3.03 0.78
N SER A 142 -9.83 -1.91 0.58
CA SER A 142 -9.20 -0.58 0.56
C SER A 142 -8.92 -0.08 1.97
N LEU A 143 -7.69 0.40 2.20
CA LEU A 143 -7.26 0.94 3.49
C LEU A 143 -6.79 2.39 3.34
N ILE A 144 -7.04 3.19 4.37
CA ILE A 144 -6.56 4.56 4.52
C ILE A 144 -5.80 4.69 5.84
N GLU A 145 -4.67 5.37 5.83
CA GLU A 145 -3.95 5.71 7.06
C GLU A 145 -3.36 7.12 7.01
N HIS A 146 -3.12 7.65 8.20
CA HIS A 146 -2.32 8.85 8.41
C HIS A 146 -0.93 8.43 8.92
N PRO A 147 0.10 8.30 8.05
CA PRO A 147 1.38 7.71 8.45
C PRO A 147 2.05 8.41 9.62
N GLY A 148 2.06 9.74 9.64
CA GLY A 148 2.69 10.51 10.71
C GLY A 148 2.08 10.28 12.10
N ALA A 149 0.77 10.03 12.17
CA ALA A 149 0.07 9.80 13.44
C ALA A 149 0.01 8.32 13.84
N MET A 150 0.06 7.37 12.88
CA MET A 150 -0.23 5.96 13.14
C MET A 150 1.03 5.09 13.11
N THR A 151 1.89 5.24 12.10
CA THR A 151 2.96 4.25 11.85
C THR A 151 4.37 4.83 11.80
N HIS A 152 4.55 6.13 11.61
CA HIS A 152 5.86 6.78 11.41
C HIS A 152 6.28 7.71 12.55
N ALA A 153 5.73 7.55 13.75
CA ALA A 153 6.09 8.37 14.92
C ALA A 153 7.59 8.29 15.27
N SER A 154 8.24 7.17 14.96
CA SER A 154 9.68 6.96 15.23
C SER A 154 10.62 7.82 14.37
N VAL A 155 10.14 8.39 13.26
CA VAL A 155 10.93 9.26 12.38
C VAL A 155 10.59 10.75 12.56
N ALA A 156 9.69 11.09 13.48
CA ALA A 156 9.35 12.48 13.79
C ALA A 156 10.58 13.24 14.25
N GLY A 157 10.76 14.47 13.76
CA GLY A 157 11.92 15.32 14.03
C GLY A 157 13.21 14.92 13.32
N THR A 158 13.16 13.94 12.41
CA THR A 158 14.32 13.53 11.59
C THR A 158 14.16 14.00 10.14
N THR A 159 15.21 13.82 9.34
CA THR A 159 15.15 14.08 7.88
C THR A 159 14.22 13.13 7.11
N LEU A 160 13.71 12.10 7.77
CA LEU A 160 12.75 11.13 7.21
C LEU A 160 11.32 11.40 7.68
N GLU A 161 11.10 12.49 8.41
CA GLU A 161 9.76 12.87 8.84
C GLU A 161 8.81 13.04 7.65
N VAL A 162 7.64 12.44 7.75
CA VAL A 162 6.61 12.58 6.72
C VAL A 162 5.80 13.86 6.92
N PRO A 163 5.31 14.49 5.83
CA PRO A 163 4.45 15.67 5.96
C PRO A 163 3.24 15.41 6.87
N ALA A 164 2.96 16.36 7.75
CA ALA A 164 1.87 16.23 8.73
C ALA A 164 0.48 16.08 8.11
N ASN A 165 0.30 16.52 6.86
CA ASN A 165 -0.94 16.43 6.09
C ASN A 165 -0.97 15.25 5.12
N LEU A 166 -0.03 14.29 5.25
CA LEU A 166 0.08 13.13 4.37
C LEU A 166 -0.94 12.05 4.76
N ILE A 167 -1.67 11.58 3.76
CA ILE A 167 -2.55 10.41 3.82
C ILE A 167 -2.04 9.35 2.84
N ARG A 168 -2.04 8.09 3.24
CA ARG A 168 -1.73 6.95 2.39
C ARG A 168 -2.98 6.11 2.13
N LEU A 169 -3.21 5.78 0.87
CA LEU A 169 -4.27 4.89 0.42
C LEU A 169 -3.66 3.59 -0.08
N SER A 170 -4.14 2.46 0.40
CA SER A 170 -3.95 1.15 -0.20
C SER A 170 -5.24 0.80 -0.92
N VAL A 171 -5.26 0.98 -2.22
CA VAL A 171 -6.46 0.79 -3.04
C VAL A 171 -6.72 -0.69 -3.27
N GLY A 172 -7.90 -1.15 -2.91
CA GLY A 172 -8.34 -2.54 -3.01
C GLY A 172 -8.97 -2.92 -4.35
N LEU A 173 -9.85 -3.91 -4.31
CA LEU A 173 -10.50 -4.50 -5.49
C LEU A 173 -11.96 -4.07 -5.67
N GLU A 174 -12.48 -3.26 -4.78
CA GLU A 174 -13.85 -2.72 -4.84
C GLU A 174 -14.09 -1.95 -6.15
N ASP A 175 -15.31 -1.63 -6.47
CA ASP A 175 -15.59 -0.79 -7.63
C ASP A 175 -14.91 0.59 -7.48
N ALA A 176 -14.19 1.03 -8.50
CA ALA A 176 -13.42 2.26 -8.42
C ALA A 176 -14.31 3.52 -8.31
N ASP A 177 -15.55 3.48 -8.81
CA ASP A 177 -16.50 4.59 -8.68
C ASP A 177 -17.03 4.68 -7.25
N ASP A 178 -17.24 3.54 -6.57
CA ASP A 178 -17.60 3.51 -5.14
C ASP A 178 -16.46 4.05 -4.28
N LEU A 179 -15.21 3.70 -4.59
CA LEU A 179 -14.02 4.24 -3.92
C LEU A 179 -13.92 5.77 -4.07
N ILE A 180 -14.18 6.29 -5.28
CA ILE A 180 -14.18 7.72 -5.56
C ILE A 180 -15.33 8.41 -4.81
N ALA A 181 -16.52 7.82 -4.81
CA ALA A 181 -17.68 8.36 -4.10
C ALA A 181 -17.43 8.43 -2.59
N ASP A 182 -16.75 7.43 -2.02
CA ASP A 182 -16.36 7.41 -0.61
C ASP A 182 -15.38 8.53 -0.27
N LEU A 183 -14.33 8.71 -1.07
CA LEU A 183 -13.39 9.82 -0.90
C LEU A 183 -14.06 11.19 -1.08
N GLU A 184 -14.97 11.30 -2.05
CA GLU A 184 -15.71 12.55 -2.29
C GLU A 184 -16.61 12.93 -1.11
N GLN A 185 -17.33 11.98 -0.53
CA GLN A 185 -18.14 12.25 0.67
C GLN A 185 -17.26 12.63 1.88
N ALA A 186 -16.07 12.00 2.02
CA ALA A 186 -15.13 12.33 3.08
C ALA A 186 -14.54 13.75 2.91
N PHE A 187 -14.25 14.21 1.69
CA PHE A 187 -13.84 15.58 1.42
C PHE A 187 -14.88 16.63 1.81
N ARG A 188 -16.17 16.31 1.75
CA ARG A 188 -17.24 17.24 2.21
C ARG A 188 -17.24 17.48 3.72
N GLN A 189 -16.45 16.71 4.47
CA GLN A 189 -16.34 16.85 5.93
C GLN A 189 -15.19 17.78 6.36
N ILE A 190 -14.34 18.25 5.43
CA ILE A 190 -13.16 19.08 5.73
C ILE A 190 -13.21 20.45 5.07
#